data_605681c410243a211a8c117f0768d594
#
_entry.id   605681c410243a211a8c117f0768d594
#
_cell.length_a   1.000
_cell.length_b   1.000
_cell.length_c   1.000
_cell.angle_alpha   90.00
_cell.angle_beta   90.00
_cell.angle_gamma   90.00
#
_symmetry.space_group_name_H-M   'P 1'
#
loop_
_entity.id
_entity.type
_entity.pdbx_description
1 polymer ?
#
loop_
_entity_poly.entity_id
_entity_poly.type
_entity_poly.pdbx_seq_one_letter_code
_entity_poly.pdbx_strand_id
1 'polypeptide(L)'
;MEMSAENVIENWAKCVNQSDLPGLMGLYAKDATLVPTFSRKILHAPEEIEQYFLGLAKKGTLVEIHKKTLRVHQMEMGYLLNGEYTFSMNKDGKTENHPSRFSFLLDLSQEAPILLQHSSILP
;
A
#
# COMPACT_ATOMS: atom_id res chain seq x y z
N MET A 1 13.44 2.04 18.21
CA MET A 1 13.86 2.75 16.99
C MET A 1 12.63 3.21 16.23
N GLU A 2 12.52 4.49 16.00
CA GLU A 2 11.36 5.03 15.32
C GLU A 2 11.43 4.75 13.82
N MET A 3 10.30 4.37 13.26
CA MET A 3 10.18 4.11 11.83
C MET A 3 9.86 5.43 11.13
N SER A 4 10.62 5.79 10.10
CA SER A 4 10.29 6.96 9.28
C SER A 4 9.13 6.66 8.35
N ALA A 5 8.53 7.73 7.79
CA ALA A 5 7.47 7.57 6.80
C ALA A 5 7.96 6.77 5.58
N GLU A 6 9.19 7.05 5.14
CA GLU A 6 9.78 6.31 4.01
C GLU A 6 9.95 4.83 4.35
N ASN A 7 10.35 4.50 5.58
CA ASN A 7 10.49 3.10 6.00
C ASN A 7 9.15 2.37 5.95
N VAL A 8 8.06 3.04 6.31
CA VAL A 8 6.74 2.41 6.28
C VAL A 8 6.40 1.97 4.86
N ILE A 9 6.58 2.86 3.88
CA ILE A 9 6.22 2.51 2.50
C ILE A 9 7.19 1.47 1.92
N GLU A 10 8.46 1.51 2.31
CA GLU A 10 9.41 0.49 1.88
C GLU A 10 9.05 -0.87 2.46
N ASN A 11 8.66 -0.92 3.74
CA ASN A 11 8.21 -2.16 4.36
C ASN A 11 6.92 -2.67 3.73
N TRP A 12 6.01 -1.76 3.41
CA TRP A 12 4.77 -2.11 2.72
C TRP A 12 5.08 -2.80 1.38
N ALA A 13 5.95 -2.18 0.57
CA ALA A 13 6.33 -2.75 -0.72
C ALA A 13 7.01 -4.12 -0.56
N LYS A 14 7.88 -4.24 0.43
CA LYS A 14 8.55 -5.51 0.72
C LYS A 14 7.54 -6.60 1.07
N CYS A 15 6.55 -6.27 1.90
CA CYS A 15 5.51 -7.23 2.27
C CYS A 15 4.68 -7.65 1.07
N VAL A 16 4.30 -6.70 0.20
CA VAL A 16 3.59 -7.04 -1.04
C VAL A 16 4.43 -7.98 -1.89
N ASN A 17 5.71 -7.64 -2.07
CA ASN A 17 6.60 -8.40 -2.95
C ASN A 17 6.91 -9.81 -2.42
N GLN A 18 6.80 -10.01 -1.13
CA GLN A 18 7.01 -11.32 -0.49
C GLN A 18 5.70 -12.05 -0.20
N SER A 19 4.57 -11.48 -0.59
CA SER A 19 3.23 -12.00 -0.25
C SER A 19 3.09 -12.23 1.26
N ASP A 20 3.65 -11.32 2.04
CA ASP A 20 3.66 -11.40 3.51
C ASP A 20 2.39 -10.76 4.06
N LEU A 21 1.30 -11.53 4.10
CA LEU A 21 0.01 -11.03 4.59
C LEU A 21 0.06 -10.61 6.06
N PRO A 22 0.65 -11.39 6.98
CA PRO A 22 0.76 -10.92 8.37
C PRO A 22 1.53 -9.61 8.50
N GLY A 23 2.61 -9.45 7.73
CA GLY A 23 3.37 -8.20 7.72
C GLY A 23 2.55 -7.03 7.24
N LEU A 24 1.77 -7.22 6.15
CA LEU A 24 0.87 -6.18 5.64
C LEU A 24 -0.19 -5.80 6.68
N MET A 25 -0.83 -6.80 7.29
CA MET A 25 -1.87 -6.53 8.28
C MET A 25 -1.32 -5.80 9.50
N GLY A 26 -0.06 -6.03 9.83
CA GLY A 26 0.61 -5.31 10.92
C GLY A 26 0.89 -3.83 10.59
N LEU A 27 0.79 -3.42 9.34
CA LEU A 27 1.01 -2.04 8.93
C LEU A 27 -0.26 -1.20 8.88
N TYR A 28 -1.43 -1.82 8.72
CA TYR A 28 -2.69 -1.09 8.61
C TYR A 28 -3.35 -0.95 9.97
N ALA A 29 -3.70 0.28 10.34
CA ALA A 29 -4.43 0.53 11.57
C ALA A 29 -5.76 -0.23 11.54
N LYS A 30 -6.28 -0.56 12.72
CA LYS A 30 -7.50 -1.35 12.87
C LYS A 30 -8.70 -0.74 12.15
N ASP A 31 -8.74 0.59 12.10
CA ASP A 31 -9.81 1.34 11.46
C ASP A 31 -9.35 2.01 10.16
N ALA A 32 -8.28 1.48 9.54
CA ALA A 32 -7.73 2.04 8.32
C ALA A 32 -8.73 1.94 7.17
N THR A 33 -8.61 2.88 6.24
CA THR A 33 -9.36 2.87 4.98
C THR A 33 -8.40 2.57 3.84
N LEU A 34 -8.79 1.66 2.97
CA LEU A 34 -8.06 1.38 1.74
C LEU A 34 -8.99 1.64 0.54
N VAL A 35 -8.59 2.59 -0.30
CA VAL A 35 -9.23 2.80 -1.61
C VAL A 35 -8.33 2.11 -2.62
N PRO A 36 -8.66 0.87 -3.03
CA PRO A 36 -7.71 0.03 -3.77
C PRO A 36 -7.72 0.31 -5.27
N THR A 37 -6.58 0.00 -5.91
CA THR A 37 -6.43 0.14 -7.35
C THR A 37 -7.36 -0.81 -8.12
N PHE A 38 -7.48 -2.05 -7.64
CA PHE A 38 -8.08 -3.13 -8.40
C PHE A 38 -9.44 -3.59 -7.88
N SER A 39 -10.10 -2.75 -7.11
CA SER A 39 -11.45 -3.03 -6.62
C SER A 39 -12.27 -1.76 -6.63
N ARG A 40 -13.55 -1.90 -6.90
CA ARG A 40 -14.47 -0.76 -6.89
C ARG A 40 -14.92 -0.41 -5.47
N LYS A 41 -14.73 -1.32 -4.54
CA LYS A 41 -15.20 -1.15 -3.17
C LYS A 41 -14.13 -0.47 -2.33
N ILE A 42 -14.54 0.52 -1.54
CA ILE A 42 -13.67 1.10 -0.52
C ILE A 42 -13.68 0.14 0.67
N LEU A 43 -12.51 -0.21 1.18
CA LEU A 43 -12.35 -1.23 2.22
C LEU A 43 -12.08 -0.56 3.56
N HIS A 44 -12.80 -0.98 4.59
CA HIS A 44 -12.71 -0.39 5.93
C HIS A 44 -12.35 -1.38 7.02
N ALA A 45 -12.63 -2.66 6.82
CA ALA A 45 -12.39 -3.67 7.85
C ALA A 45 -11.09 -4.41 7.58
N PRO A 46 -10.35 -4.81 8.64
CA PRO A 46 -9.12 -5.58 8.44
C PRO A 46 -9.32 -6.83 7.57
N GLU A 47 -10.44 -7.54 7.73
CA GLU A 47 -10.73 -8.74 6.95
C GLU A 47 -10.88 -8.42 5.48
N GLU A 48 -11.48 -7.29 5.14
CA GLU A 48 -11.63 -6.87 3.74
C GLU A 48 -10.28 -6.54 3.12
N ILE A 49 -9.43 -5.83 3.88
CA ILE A 49 -8.09 -5.46 3.41
C ILE A 49 -7.24 -6.72 3.22
N GLU A 50 -7.31 -7.66 4.16
CA GLU A 50 -6.59 -8.92 4.06
C GLU A 50 -7.02 -9.72 2.83
N GLN A 51 -8.32 -9.84 2.57
CA GLN A 51 -8.82 -10.55 1.41
C GLN A 51 -8.37 -9.91 0.11
N TYR A 52 -8.30 -8.57 0.07
CA TYR A 52 -7.82 -7.85 -1.10
C TYR A 52 -6.36 -8.24 -1.39
N PHE A 53 -5.49 -8.18 -0.38
CA PHE A 53 -4.08 -8.52 -0.58
C PHE A 53 -3.86 -10.01 -0.84
N LEU A 54 -4.71 -10.88 -0.28
CA LEU A 54 -4.66 -12.29 -0.61
C LEU A 54 -4.92 -12.50 -2.09
N GLY A 55 -5.90 -11.78 -2.66
CA GLY A 55 -6.17 -11.83 -4.09
C GLY A 55 -4.98 -11.39 -4.93
N LEU A 56 -4.30 -10.33 -4.52
CA LEU A 56 -3.09 -9.87 -5.21
C LEU A 56 -1.96 -10.90 -5.12
N ALA A 57 -1.79 -11.50 -3.94
CA ALA A 57 -0.76 -12.52 -3.73
C ALA A 57 -0.98 -13.73 -4.67
N LYS A 58 -2.22 -14.14 -4.85
CA LYS A 58 -2.56 -15.25 -5.76
C LYS A 58 -2.20 -14.96 -7.21
N LYS A 59 -2.13 -13.69 -7.59
CA LYS A 59 -1.75 -13.28 -8.94
C LYS A 59 -0.27 -13.01 -9.07
N GLY A 60 0.53 -13.30 -8.03
CA GLY A 60 1.95 -13.04 -8.02
C GLY A 60 2.29 -11.55 -8.13
N THR A 61 1.47 -10.71 -7.51
CA THR A 61 1.62 -9.25 -7.63
C THR A 61 2.91 -8.77 -7.00
N LEU A 62 3.64 -7.95 -7.74
CA LEU A 62 4.81 -7.23 -7.27
C LEU A 62 4.55 -5.74 -7.38
N VAL A 63 5.26 -4.94 -6.58
CA VAL A 63 5.15 -3.49 -6.66
C VAL A 63 6.54 -2.86 -6.64
N GLU A 64 6.70 -1.83 -7.46
CA GLU A 64 7.93 -1.03 -7.50
C GLU A 64 7.56 0.42 -7.23
N ILE A 65 8.12 0.99 -6.16
CA ILE A 65 7.92 2.39 -5.82
C ILE A 65 8.90 3.23 -6.64
N HIS A 66 8.37 4.27 -7.30
CA HIS A 66 9.20 5.21 -8.05
C HIS A 66 9.68 6.29 -7.08
N LYS A 67 10.84 6.04 -6.47
CA LYS A 67 11.36 6.86 -5.36
C LYS A 67 11.48 8.34 -5.69
N LYS A 68 11.78 8.67 -6.95
CA LYS A 68 11.90 10.07 -7.38
C LYS A 68 10.58 10.84 -7.33
N THR A 69 9.45 10.14 -7.31
CA THR A 69 8.14 10.77 -7.23
C THR A 69 7.66 10.95 -5.80
N LEU A 70 8.33 10.31 -4.85
CA LEU A 70 7.85 10.26 -3.47
C LEU A 70 7.96 11.62 -2.81
N ARG A 71 6.85 12.10 -2.26
CA ARG A 71 6.78 13.30 -1.45
C ARG A 71 6.29 12.95 -0.06
N VAL A 72 7.00 13.43 0.94
CA VAL A 72 6.66 13.22 2.35
C VAL A 72 6.33 14.57 2.93
N HIS A 73 5.11 14.72 3.43
CA HIS A 73 4.63 15.96 4.01
C HIS A 73 4.27 15.72 5.47
N GLN A 74 5.02 16.33 6.38
CA GLN A 74 4.73 16.22 7.80
C GLN A 74 3.59 17.17 8.16
N MET A 75 2.59 16.63 8.85
CA MET A 75 1.44 17.38 9.31
C MET A 75 1.37 17.27 10.83
N GLU A 76 0.56 18.12 11.45
CA GLU A 76 0.39 18.08 12.89
C GLU A 76 -0.07 16.71 13.40
N MET A 77 -0.92 16.04 12.63
CA MET A 77 -1.51 14.75 13.01
C MET A 77 -0.82 13.53 12.41
N GLY A 78 0.27 13.72 11.67
CA GLY A 78 0.94 12.60 11.05
C GLY A 78 1.66 12.99 9.76
N TYR A 79 1.77 12.03 8.85
CA TYR A 79 2.50 12.22 7.60
C TYR A 79 1.62 11.86 6.42
N LEU A 80 1.68 12.70 5.39
CA LEU A 80 1.03 12.42 4.12
C LEU A 80 2.12 12.08 3.11
N LEU A 81 2.01 10.92 2.48
CA LEU A 81 2.92 10.50 1.42
C LEU A 81 2.17 10.46 0.11
N ASN A 82 2.78 11.01 -0.93
CA ASN A 82 2.26 10.92 -2.29
C ASN A 82 3.35 10.43 -3.21
N GLY A 83 2.97 9.74 -4.25
CA GLY A 83 3.94 9.28 -5.23
C GLY A 83 3.32 8.35 -6.26
N GLU A 84 4.20 7.69 -6.98
CA GLU A 84 3.82 6.72 -8.01
C GLU A 84 4.50 5.39 -7.74
N TYR A 85 3.81 4.33 -8.12
CA TYR A 85 4.36 2.99 -8.12
C TYR A 85 3.75 2.21 -9.28
N THR A 86 4.37 1.09 -9.62
CA THR A 86 3.85 0.21 -10.66
C THR A 86 3.60 -1.16 -10.06
N PHE A 87 2.38 -1.66 -10.23
CA PHE A 87 2.06 -3.04 -9.92
C PHE A 87 2.31 -3.91 -11.15
N SER A 88 2.88 -5.07 -10.92
CA SER A 88 3.05 -6.10 -11.96
C SER A 88 2.38 -7.36 -11.47
N MET A 89 1.57 -7.98 -12.33
CA MET A 89 0.88 -9.21 -11.97
C MET A 89 0.75 -10.12 -13.18
N ASN A 90 0.53 -11.40 -12.91
CA ASN A 90 0.39 -12.41 -13.94
C ASN A 90 -1.06 -12.55 -14.35
N LYS A 91 -1.32 -12.52 -15.65
CA LYS A 91 -2.64 -12.75 -16.22
C LYS A 91 -2.48 -13.57 -17.49
N ASP A 92 -3.06 -14.78 -17.49
CA ASP A 92 -3.03 -15.68 -18.66
C ASP A 92 -1.61 -15.94 -19.15
N GLY A 93 -0.66 -16.14 -18.21
CA GLY A 93 0.73 -16.44 -18.53
C GLY A 93 1.55 -15.23 -18.94
N LYS A 94 0.99 -14.04 -18.89
CA LYS A 94 1.69 -12.80 -19.25
C LYS A 94 1.78 -11.87 -18.05
N THR A 95 2.85 -11.08 -18.01
CA THR A 95 3.00 -10.03 -17.00
C THR A 95 2.29 -8.77 -17.47
N GLU A 96 1.39 -8.25 -16.64
CA GLU A 96 0.76 -6.95 -16.87
C GLU A 96 1.32 -5.93 -15.89
N ASN A 97 1.63 -4.74 -16.39
CA ASN A 97 2.12 -3.63 -15.58
C ASN A 97 1.04 -2.56 -15.47
N HIS A 98 0.83 -2.09 -14.23
CA HIS A 98 -0.20 -1.09 -13.94
C HIS A 98 0.42 0.09 -13.22
N PRO A 99 0.94 1.08 -13.97
CA PRO A 99 1.43 2.31 -13.33
C PRO A 99 0.30 3.00 -12.59
N SER A 100 0.57 3.40 -11.37
CA SER A 100 -0.45 3.94 -10.47
C SER A 100 0.11 5.11 -9.68
N ARG A 101 -0.77 5.84 -9.03
CA ARG A 101 -0.40 6.90 -8.10
C ARG A 101 -1.04 6.60 -6.76
N PHE A 102 -0.44 7.13 -5.69
CA PHE A 102 -0.91 6.79 -4.36
C PHE A 102 -0.83 7.96 -3.39
N SER A 103 -1.64 7.86 -2.36
CA SER A 103 -1.53 8.68 -1.16
C SER A 103 -1.64 7.76 0.05
N PHE A 104 -0.76 7.97 1.02
CA PHE A 104 -0.84 7.31 2.32
C PHE A 104 -0.93 8.36 3.40
N LEU A 105 -1.78 8.13 4.39
CA LEU A 105 -1.79 8.93 5.61
C LEU A 105 -1.29 8.04 6.74
N LEU A 106 -0.25 8.48 7.43
CA LEU A 106 0.43 7.70 8.46
C LEU A 106 0.39 8.39 9.81
N ASP A 107 0.20 7.60 10.86
CA ASP A 107 0.45 8.01 12.24
C ASP A 107 1.59 7.15 12.77
N LEU A 108 2.80 7.71 12.80
CA LEU A 108 3.99 6.96 13.17
C LEU A 108 4.08 6.64 14.67
N SER A 109 3.19 7.21 15.49
CA SER A 109 3.13 6.89 16.91
C SER A 109 2.46 5.54 17.18
N GLN A 110 1.78 4.97 16.18
CA GLN A 110 1.09 3.69 16.30
C GLN A 110 1.92 2.55 15.73
N GLU A 111 1.75 1.34 16.30
CA GLU A 111 2.43 0.15 15.78
C GLU A 111 2.01 -0.13 14.34
N ALA A 112 0.72 0.04 14.04
CA ALA A 112 0.17 -0.09 12.71
C ALA A 112 -0.08 1.31 12.17
N PRO A 113 0.88 1.90 11.46
CA PRO A 113 0.86 3.34 11.17
C PRO A 113 -0.03 3.77 10.01
N ILE A 114 -0.46 2.86 9.13
CA ILE A 114 -1.23 3.26 7.95
C ILE A 114 -2.69 3.50 8.35
N LEU A 115 -3.12 4.76 8.24
CA LEU A 115 -4.50 5.15 8.51
C LEU A 115 -5.35 5.15 7.24
N LEU A 116 -4.73 5.49 6.12
CA LEU A 116 -5.40 5.58 4.83
C LEU A 116 -4.41 5.26 3.73
N GLN A 117 -4.86 4.48 2.76
CA GLN A 117 -4.17 4.34 1.47
C GLN A 117 -5.19 4.56 0.36
N HIS A 118 -4.88 5.46 -0.55
CA HIS A 118 -5.63 5.64 -1.78
C HIS A 118 -4.71 5.35 -2.95
N SER A 119 -5.16 4.47 -3.83
CA SER A 119 -4.38 4.02 -4.97
C SER A 119 -5.26 4.05 -6.22
N SER A 120 -4.72 4.58 -7.30
CA SER A 120 -5.45 4.64 -8.57
C SER A 120 -4.50 4.48 -9.75
N ILE A 121 -5.00 3.85 -10.80
CA ILE A 121 -4.23 3.68 -12.04
C ILE A 121 -4.01 5.04 -12.69
N LEU A 122 -2.81 5.25 -13.24
CA LEU A 122 -2.53 6.44 -14.03
C LEU A 122 -3.36 6.41 -15.31
N PRO A 123 -4.00 7.54 -15.68
CA PRO A 123 -4.78 7.59 -16.90
C PRO A 123 -3.96 7.43 -18.17
#